data_19cb56e1f6dc19136b3574660a3a471f
#
_entry.id   19cb56e1f6dc19136b3574660a3a471f
#
_cell.length_a   1.000
_cell.length_b   1.000
_cell.length_c   1.000
_cell.angle_alpha   90.00
_cell.angle_beta   90.00
_cell.angle_gamma   90.00
#
_symmetry.space_group_name_H-M   'P 1'
#
loop_
_entity.id
_entity.type
_entity.pdbx_description
1 polymer ?
#
loop_
_entity_poly.entity_id
_entity_poly.type
_entity_poly.pdbx_seq_one_letter_code
_entity_poly.pdbx_strand_id
1 'polypeptide(L)'
;MLFDRYVKNSIKGGTRDKRKEKKSTGIRRNVDNRDQRIGNWERFIILEDNKASLAHFLSTKISESYSAPPGRELVINGGFKETLKMWSSDTSRQDVRELASDHEEADTRIVLHARDTAARGYKQVNILCRDTDVLVLLLAHREHLCQEIWMFAGTSRQRRYIPVHRIPLSEEKRKSLLAFHAITGCDMTSQFYGVGKVLAWKVFEDAPDLFEHLGEESQISADVLAKAEAFVCKLYNPGTQEVEINKERAAAFRKSKKDLDAQPPTQDALILHIKWANYQTMVWNKALEPCPSLPKPEDS
;
A
#
# COMPACT_ATOMS: atom_id res chain seq x y z
N MET A 1 17.78 2.66 0.39
CA MET A 1 17.23 1.87 -0.75
C MET A 1 16.35 0.76 -0.17
N LEU A 2 15.12 0.62 -0.65
CA LEU A 2 14.13 -0.28 -0.08
C LEU A 2 13.58 -1.21 -1.16
N PHE A 3 13.44 -2.47 -0.83
CA PHE A 3 12.95 -3.50 -1.75
C PHE A 3 11.76 -4.25 -1.16
N ASP A 4 10.86 -4.70 -2.04
CA ASP A 4 9.81 -5.65 -1.68
C ASP A 4 10.42 -6.98 -1.22
N ARG A 5 9.66 -7.66 -0.39
CA ARG A 5 9.91 -9.03 0.00
C ARG A 5 8.93 -9.95 -0.70
N TYR A 6 9.46 -10.88 -1.48
CA TYR A 6 8.64 -11.84 -2.23
C TYR A 6 8.47 -13.11 -1.40
N VAL A 7 7.35 -13.20 -0.68
CA VAL A 7 7.02 -14.36 0.16
C VAL A 7 6.12 -15.31 -0.65
N LYS A 8 6.48 -16.59 -0.67
CA LYS A 8 5.62 -17.63 -1.26
C LYS A 8 4.31 -17.71 -0.46
N ASN A 9 3.19 -17.83 -1.17
CA ASN A 9 1.84 -17.89 -0.59
C ASN A 9 1.43 -16.60 0.15
N SER A 10 1.97 -15.46 -0.24
CA SER A 10 1.51 -14.18 0.28
C SER A 10 0.14 -13.82 -0.29
N ILE A 11 -0.59 -13.00 0.44
CA ILE A 11 -1.90 -12.49 0.01
C ILE A 11 -1.80 -11.76 -1.34
N LYS A 12 -0.74 -10.99 -1.53
CA LYS A 12 -0.41 -10.34 -2.83
C LYS A 12 -0.14 -11.34 -3.95
N GLY A 13 0.26 -12.56 -3.64
CA GLY A 13 0.51 -13.61 -4.64
C GLY A 13 -0.69 -13.81 -5.56
N GLY A 14 -1.90 -13.93 -5.03
CA GLY A 14 -3.13 -14.10 -5.80
C GLY A 14 -3.46 -12.92 -6.74
N THR A 15 -3.24 -11.68 -6.29
CA THR A 15 -3.44 -10.49 -7.13
C THR A 15 -2.36 -10.38 -8.21
N ARG A 16 -1.13 -10.74 -7.87
CA ARG A 16 0.00 -10.77 -8.82
C ARG A 16 -0.19 -11.85 -9.88
N ASP A 17 -0.74 -13.01 -9.51
CA ASP A 17 -1.02 -14.11 -10.45
C ASP A 17 -2.13 -13.73 -11.45
N LYS A 18 -3.21 -13.09 -11.01
CA LYS A 18 -4.23 -12.51 -11.91
C LYS A 18 -3.67 -11.47 -12.89
N ARG A 19 -2.64 -10.71 -12.48
CA ARG A 19 -1.93 -9.78 -13.38
C ARG A 19 -1.03 -10.49 -14.37
N LYS A 20 -0.47 -11.67 -14.01
CA LYS A 20 0.35 -12.51 -14.91
C LYS A 20 -0.50 -13.15 -16.00
N GLU A 21 -1.70 -13.62 -15.69
CA GLU A 21 -2.63 -14.24 -16.65
C GLU A 21 -2.99 -13.29 -17.81
N LYS A 22 -3.01 -11.98 -17.56
CA LYS A 22 -3.30 -10.95 -18.58
C LYS A 22 -2.08 -10.52 -19.40
N LYS A 23 -0.86 -10.96 -19.06
CA LYS A 23 0.39 -10.55 -19.72
C LYS A 23 1.10 -11.78 -20.31
N SER A 24 1.90 -11.55 -21.35
CA SER A 24 2.71 -12.60 -21.99
C SER A 24 3.57 -13.36 -20.96
N THR A 25 3.80 -14.65 -21.21
CA THR A 25 4.64 -15.52 -20.35
C THR A 25 6.00 -14.88 -20.06
N GLY A 26 6.30 -14.67 -18.77
CA GLY A 26 7.61 -14.20 -18.33
C GLY A 26 8.70 -15.23 -18.58
N ILE A 27 9.94 -14.78 -18.72
CA ILE A 27 11.11 -15.66 -18.86
C ILE A 27 11.86 -15.64 -17.53
N ARG A 28 11.96 -16.81 -16.86
CA ARG A 28 12.71 -16.93 -15.61
C ARG A 28 14.21 -16.77 -15.87
N ARG A 29 14.84 -15.87 -15.15
CA ARG A 29 16.28 -15.63 -15.18
C ARG A 29 16.77 -15.20 -13.81
N ASN A 30 17.81 -15.83 -13.31
CA ASN A 30 18.54 -15.35 -12.13
C ASN A 30 19.50 -14.23 -12.56
N VAL A 31 19.70 -13.26 -11.67
CA VAL A 31 20.70 -12.21 -11.85
C VAL A 31 21.85 -12.50 -10.90
N ASP A 32 23.00 -12.85 -11.43
CA ASP A 32 24.21 -13.24 -10.70
C ASP A 32 25.47 -12.49 -11.18
N ASN A 33 25.38 -11.81 -12.31
CA ASN A 33 26.49 -11.09 -12.91
C ASN A 33 26.06 -9.67 -13.33
N ARG A 34 26.93 -8.66 -13.06
CA ARG A 34 26.69 -7.27 -13.43
C ARG A 34 26.63 -7.02 -14.96
N ASP A 35 27.33 -7.87 -15.72
CA ASP A 35 27.41 -7.74 -17.19
C ASP A 35 26.29 -8.51 -17.90
N GLN A 36 25.41 -9.15 -17.14
CA GLN A 36 24.30 -9.92 -17.67
C GLN A 36 23.30 -9.02 -18.38
N ARG A 37 23.08 -9.27 -19.67
CA ARG A 37 22.09 -8.52 -20.46
C ARG A 37 20.69 -9.13 -20.30
N ILE A 38 19.74 -8.29 -20.01
CA ILE A 38 18.31 -8.60 -19.97
C ILE A 38 17.68 -8.08 -21.26
N GLY A 39 17.44 -8.99 -22.23
CA GLY A 39 16.97 -8.64 -23.57
C GLY A 39 15.56 -8.04 -23.60
N ASN A 40 14.66 -8.48 -22.73
CA ASN A 40 13.30 -7.92 -22.59
C ASN A 40 13.01 -7.66 -21.13
N TRP A 41 13.10 -6.39 -20.74
CA TRP A 41 12.90 -5.95 -19.37
C TRP A 41 11.47 -6.15 -18.88
N GLU A 42 10.47 -5.87 -19.72
CA GLU A 42 9.06 -6.01 -19.34
C GLU A 42 8.70 -7.46 -19.03
N ARG A 43 9.15 -8.41 -19.84
CA ARG A 43 8.98 -9.85 -19.60
C ARG A 43 9.77 -10.36 -18.41
N PHE A 44 10.91 -9.74 -18.12
CA PHE A 44 11.73 -10.09 -16.96
C PHE A 44 11.06 -9.69 -15.66
N ILE A 45 10.56 -8.44 -15.52
CA ILE A 45 9.97 -7.93 -14.28
C ILE A 45 8.55 -8.46 -13.99
N ILE A 46 7.93 -9.19 -14.91
CA ILE A 46 6.63 -9.85 -14.65
C ILE A 46 6.78 -10.92 -13.55
N LEU A 47 7.91 -11.64 -13.53
CA LEU A 47 8.16 -12.73 -12.59
C LEU A 47 8.75 -12.20 -11.27
N GLU A 48 8.14 -12.61 -10.16
CA GLU A 48 8.60 -12.26 -8.81
C GLU A 48 9.98 -12.82 -8.50
N ASP A 49 10.23 -14.07 -8.90
CA ASP A 49 11.54 -14.69 -8.75
C ASP A 49 12.66 -13.88 -9.40
N ASN A 50 12.38 -13.26 -10.55
CA ASN A 50 13.34 -12.40 -11.24
C ASN A 50 13.57 -11.09 -10.47
N LYS A 51 12.49 -10.49 -9.95
CA LYS A 51 12.59 -9.28 -9.11
C LYS A 51 13.35 -9.57 -7.82
N ALA A 52 13.03 -10.69 -7.16
CA ALA A 52 13.72 -11.14 -5.95
C ALA A 52 15.22 -11.38 -6.21
N SER A 53 15.55 -12.05 -7.32
CA SER A 53 16.93 -12.28 -7.73
C SER A 53 17.69 -10.98 -8.00
N LEU A 54 17.06 -10.03 -8.71
CA LEU A 54 17.64 -8.72 -8.97
C LEU A 54 17.82 -7.90 -7.68
N ALA A 55 16.81 -7.87 -6.82
CA ALA A 55 16.90 -7.18 -5.54
C ALA A 55 18.04 -7.75 -4.68
N HIS A 56 18.16 -9.09 -4.63
CA HIS A 56 19.23 -9.75 -3.90
C HIS A 56 20.61 -9.40 -4.48
N PHE A 57 20.76 -9.48 -5.80
CA PHE A 57 22.00 -9.10 -6.46
C PHE A 57 22.42 -7.66 -6.16
N LEU A 58 21.48 -6.71 -6.30
CA LEU A 58 21.73 -5.29 -6.05
C LEU A 58 22.09 -5.04 -4.58
N SER A 59 21.29 -5.57 -3.64
CA SER A 59 21.54 -5.38 -2.20
C SER A 59 22.92 -5.92 -1.80
N THR A 60 23.27 -7.12 -2.28
CA THR A 60 24.55 -7.75 -1.98
C THR A 60 25.71 -6.96 -2.60
N LYS A 61 25.64 -6.65 -3.90
CA LYS A 61 26.75 -5.97 -4.58
C LYS A 61 26.98 -4.54 -4.07
N ILE A 62 25.92 -3.83 -3.74
CA ILE A 62 26.05 -2.48 -3.15
C ILE A 62 26.66 -2.57 -1.75
N SER A 63 26.18 -3.51 -0.91
CA SER A 63 26.73 -3.67 0.44
C SER A 63 28.20 -4.12 0.48
N GLU A 64 28.66 -4.84 -0.56
CA GLU A 64 30.06 -5.27 -0.68
C GLU A 64 31.01 -4.17 -1.19
N SER A 65 30.52 -3.23 -2.00
CA SER A 65 31.40 -2.33 -2.76
C SER A 65 31.17 -0.84 -2.54
N TYR A 66 30.03 -0.45 -1.93
CA TYR A 66 29.70 0.96 -1.76
C TYR A 66 30.39 1.55 -0.53
N SER A 67 31.06 2.70 -0.75
CA SER A 67 31.55 3.55 0.32
C SER A 67 30.87 4.91 0.23
N ALA A 68 30.24 5.32 1.33
CA ALA A 68 29.53 6.60 1.36
C ALA A 68 30.52 7.77 1.38
N PRO A 69 30.24 8.85 0.66
CA PRO A 69 30.97 10.11 0.84
C PRO A 69 30.82 10.64 2.27
N PRO A 70 31.75 11.45 2.76
CA PRO A 70 31.67 12.05 4.09
C PRO A 70 30.33 12.75 4.34
N GLY A 71 29.73 12.53 5.52
CA GLY A 71 28.44 13.10 5.89
C GLY A 71 27.22 12.49 5.19
N ARG A 72 27.38 11.38 4.47
CA ARG A 72 26.29 10.64 3.82
C ARG A 72 26.23 9.21 4.32
N GLU A 73 25.03 8.69 4.39
CA GLU A 73 24.76 7.31 4.73
C GLU A 73 23.85 6.69 3.66
N LEU A 74 24.12 5.44 3.30
CA LEU A 74 23.22 4.61 2.52
C LEU A 74 22.73 3.45 3.39
N VAL A 75 21.43 3.34 3.54
CA VAL A 75 20.77 2.21 4.20
C VAL A 75 20.06 1.36 3.16
N ILE A 76 20.22 0.04 3.24
CA ILE A 76 19.52 -0.94 2.41
C ILE A 76 18.65 -1.81 3.32
N ASN A 77 17.34 -1.85 3.04
CA ASN A 77 16.41 -2.74 3.72
C ASN A 77 15.63 -3.57 2.69
N GLY A 78 15.62 -4.90 2.89
CA GLY A 78 15.08 -5.87 1.92
C GLY A 78 16.09 -6.25 0.83
N GLY A 79 15.69 -7.18 -0.02
CA GLY A 79 16.52 -7.73 -1.09
C GLY A 79 17.57 -8.75 -0.63
N PHE A 80 17.88 -8.87 0.65
CA PHE A 80 18.74 -9.92 1.17
C PHE A 80 18.01 -11.25 1.31
N LYS A 81 18.74 -12.37 1.41
CA LYS A 81 18.14 -13.69 1.63
C LYS A 81 17.51 -13.80 3.02
N GLU A 82 18.18 -13.23 4.00
CA GLU A 82 17.71 -13.16 5.38
C GLU A 82 16.64 -12.07 5.52
N THR A 83 15.51 -12.41 6.12
CA THR A 83 14.33 -11.55 6.22
C THR A 83 14.61 -10.22 6.89
N LEU A 84 15.28 -10.26 8.05
CA LEU A 84 15.53 -9.08 8.88
C LEU A 84 16.89 -8.45 8.61
N LYS A 85 17.59 -8.87 7.56
CA LYS A 85 18.89 -8.32 7.23
C LYS A 85 18.76 -6.93 6.65
N MET A 86 19.51 -6.05 7.23
CA MET A 86 19.75 -4.69 6.77
C MET A 86 21.25 -4.45 6.60
N TRP A 87 21.55 -3.39 5.89
CA TRP A 87 22.90 -2.89 5.77
C TRP A 87 22.92 -1.37 5.79
N SER A 88 23.91 -0.81 6.49
CA SER A 88 24.24 0.62 6.46
C SER A 88 25.69 0.80 6.07
N SER A 89 25.99 1.83 5.30
CA SER A 89 27.35 2.26 4.98
C SER A 89 28.03 2.93 6.18
N ASP A 90 27.28 3.32 7.20
CA ASP A 90 27.80 3.82 8.48
C ASP A 90 27.85 2.67 9.49
N THR A 91 29.04 2.11 9.67
CA THR A 91 29.27 0.99 10.60
C THR A 91 29.19 1.39 12.07
N SER A 92 29.23 2.67 12.39
CA SER A 92 29.07 3.20 13.74
C SER A 92 27.60 3.27 14.17
N ARG A 93 26.68 3.20 13.23
CA ARG A 93 25.24 3.26 13.47
C ARG A 93 24.71 1.94 14.02
N GLN A 94 24.43 1.90 15.33
CA GLN A 94 23.90 0.71 16.01
C GLN A 94 22.37 0.60 15.91
N ASP A 95 21.65 1.73 15.93
CA ASP A 95 20.19 1.83 15.87
C ASP A 95 19.58 1.41 14.52
N VAL A 96 20.41 1.26 13.50
CA VAL A 96 19.93 0.77 12.18
C VAL A 96 19.19 -0.57 12.29
N ARG A 97 19.52 -1.38 13.28
CA ARG A 97 18.86 -2.68 13.53
C ARG A 97 17.38 -2.53 13.90
N GLU A 98 16.98 -1.40 14.45
CA GLU A 98 15.60 -1.08 14.78
C GLU A 98 14.72 -0.91 13.55
N LEU A 99 15.34 -0.72 12.38
CA LEU A 99 14.64 -0.69 11.08
C LEU A 99 14.53 -2.06 10.41
N ALA A 100 15.11 -3.11 11.02
CA ALA A 100 14.97 -4.47 10.51
C ALA A 100 13.50 -4.87 10.55
N SER A 101 12.88 -5.07 9.39
CA SER A 101 11.44 -5.26 9.29
C SER A 101 11.08 -6.51 8.50
N ASP A 102 9.98 -7.12 8.89
CA ASP A 102 9.38 -8.26 8.20
C ASP A 102 8.29 -7.85 7.20
N HIS A 103 8.07 -6.56 7.00
CA HIS A 103 7.14 -6.04 6.02
C HIS A 103 7.34 -6.69 4.65
N GLU A 104 6.25 -7.12 4.03
CA GLU A 104 6.28 -7.69 2.68
C GLU A 104 6.51 -6.60 1.63
N GLU A 105 5.87 -5.43 1.84
CA GLU A 105 5.88 -4.34 0.87
C GLU A 105 6.95 -3.30 1.16
N ALA A 106 7.55 -2.77 0.09
CA ALA A 106 8.43 -1.62 0.19
C ALA A 106 7.67 -0.36 0.66
N ASP A 107 6.38 -0.27 0.39
CA ASP A 107 5.54 0.89 0.68
C ASP A 107 5.50 1.22 2.17
N THR A 108 5.22 0.22 3.01
CA THR A 108 5.24 0.37 4.47
C THR A 108 6.66 0.58 5.01
N ARG A 109 7.69 -0.04 4.39
CA ARG A 109 9.10 0.23 4.74
C ARG A 109 9.51 1.65 4.44
N ILE A 110 9.00 2.27 3.36
CA ILE A 110 9.26 3.68 3.04
C ILE A 110 8.80 4.56 4.21
N VAL A 111 7.62 4.30 4.76
CA VAL A 111 7.08 5.10 5.87
C VAL A 111 7.86 4.86 7.16
N LEU A 112 8.24 3.62 7.45
CA LEU A 112 9.10 3.26 8.58
C LEU A 112 10.44 4.03 8.53
N HIS A 113 11.10 4.05 7.37
CA HIS A 113 12.37 4.78 7.18
C HIS A 113 12.17 6.30 7.19
N ALA A 114 11.03 6.81 6.74
CA ALA A 114 10.70 8.23 6.84
C ALA A 114 10.51 8.66 8.31
N ARG A 115 9.92 7.79 9.16
CA ARG A 115 9.84 8.00 10.61
C ARG A 115 11.22 8.03 11.27
N ASP A 116 12.10 7.08 10.95
CA ASP A 116 13.49 7.06 11.43
C ASP A 116 14.22 8.36 11.07
N THR A 117 14.04 8.83 9.83
CA THR A 117 14.61 10.10 9.38
C THR A 117 14.16 11.27 10.26
N ALA A 118 12.87 11.32 10.63
CA ALA A 118 12.33 12.34 11.52
C ALA A 118 12.87 12.20 12.96
N ALA A 119 12.93 10.98 13.48
CA ALA A 119 13.47 10.68 14.82
C ALA A 119 14.94 11.10 14.96
N ARG A 120 15.70 11.03 13.87
CA ARG A 120 17.10 11.51 13.79
C ARG A 120 17.22 13.03 13.66
N GLY A 121 16.12 13.77 13.70
CA GLY A 121 16.08 15.23 13.71
C GLY A 121 16.18 15.88 12.33
N TYR A 122 16.10 15.11 11.23
CA TYR A 122 16.03 15.69 9.89
C TYR A 122 14.69 16.42 9.72
N LYS A 123 14.72 17.58 9.07
CA LYS A 123 13.54 18.43 8.87
C LYS A 123 12.81 18.12 7.59
N GLN A 124 13.50 17.53 6.63
CA GLN A 124 12.96 17.22 5.31
C GLN A 124 13.26 15.77 4.90
N VAL A 125 12.29 15.15 4.26
CA VAL A 125 12.45 13.85 3.58
C VAL A 125 11.92 13.93 2.15
N ASN A 126 12.69 13.35 1.21
CA ASN A 126 12.31 13.25 -0.19
C ASN A 126 12.08 11.77 -0.54
N ILE A 127 10.86 11.42 -0.94
CA ILE A 127 10.44 10.07 -1.28
C ILE A 127 10.40 9.92 -2.80
N LEU A 128 11.21 9.02 -3.34
CA LEU A 128 11.20 8.68 -4.77
C LEU A 128 10.28 7.48 -4.97
N CYS A 129 9.00 7.73 -5.13
CA CYS A 129 7.99 6.71 -5.38
C CYS A 129 6.88 7.28 -6.26
N ARG A 130 6.23 6.41 -7.05
CA ARG A 130 5.10 6.78 -7.92
C ARG A 130 3.80 6.13 -7.48
N ASP A 131 3.87 5.28 -6.46
CA ASP A 131 2.72 4.54 -5.96
C ASP A 131 1.81 5.46 -5.13
N THR A 132 0.52 5.40 -5.42
CA THR A 132 -0.49 6.16 -4.67
C THR A 132 -0.63 5.64 -3.25
N ASP A 133 -0.39 4.34 -3.02
CA ASP A 133 -0.47 3.72 -1.71
C ASP A 133 0.55 4.36 -0.76
N VAL A 134 1.78 4.66 -1.27
CA VAL A 134 2.79 5.39 -0.52
C VAL A 134 2.35 6.82 -0.18
N LEU A 135 1.70 7.53 -1.12
CA LEU A 135 1.18 8.87 -0.83
C LEU A 135 0.14 8.85 0.29
N VAL A 136 -0.77 7.90 0.24
CA VAL A 136 -1.82 7.72 1.25
C VAL A 136 -1.23 7.38 2.61
N LEU A 137 -0.24 6.47 2.65
CA LEU A 137 0.50 6.12 3.86
C LEU A 137 1.23 7.32 4.46
N LEU A 138 1.93 8.12 3.64
CA LEU A 138 2.62 9.34 4.10
C LEU A 138 1.65 10.37 4.68
N LEU A 139 0.46 10.52 4.09
CA LEU A 139 -0.59 11.42 4.59
C LEU A 139 -1.16 10.93 5.92
N ALA A 140 -1.46 9.64 6.03
CA ALA A 140 -2.03 9.05 7.23
C ALA A 140 -1.08 9.15 8.44
N HIS A 141 0.21 8.91 8.22
CA HIS A 141 1.24 8.90 9.28
C HIS A 141 2.02 10.20 9.43
N ARG A 142 1.64 11.28 8.73
CA ARG A 142 2.46 12.50 8.59
C ARG A 142 2.91 13.14 9.91
N GLU A 143 2.16 12.96 10.99
CA GLU A 143 2.50 13.52 12.32
C GLU A 143 3.75 12.90 12.94
N HIS A 144 4.12 11.70 12.49
CA HIS A 144 5.32 10.98 12.93
C HIS A 144 6.52 11.19 12.01
N LEU A 145 6.36 12.02 10.96
CA LEU A 145 7.35 12.21 9.92
C LEU A 145 7.98 13.60 9.98
N CYS A 146 8.92 13.88 9.08
CA CYS A 146 9.56 15.19 8.96
C CYS A 146 8.55 16.32 8.70
N GLN A 147 8.90 17.54 9.10
CA GLN A 147 8.08 18.73 8.83
C GLN A 147 7.84 18.95 7.33
N GLU A 148 8.84 18.66 6.50
CA GLU A 148 8.75 18.73 5.04
C GLU A 148 8.84 17.34 4.43
N ILE A 149 7.78 16.94 3.73
CA ILE A 149 7.69 15.66 3.04
C ILE A 149 7.42 15.95 1.57
N TRP A 150 8.34 15.54 0.72
CA TRP A 150 8.24 15.68 -0.72
C TRP A 150 8.21 14.31 -1.38
N MET A 151 7.20 14.05 -2.20
CA MET A 151 7.12 12.82 -2.99
C MET A 151 7.36 13.13 -4.46
N PHE A 152 8.36 12.47 -5.05
CA PHE A 152 8.62 12.54 -6.47
C PHE A 152 7.82 11.47 -7.21
N ALA A 153 6.73 11.89 -7.86
CA ALA A 153 5.78 11.03 -8.58
C ALA A 153 5.85 11.16 -10.10
N GLY A 154 6.71 12.00 -10.61
CA GLY A 154 6.83 12.28 -12.04
C GLY A 154 7.60 11.23 -12.85
N THR A 155 7.66 11.46 -14.16
CA THR A 155 8.51 10.70 -15.08
C THR A 155 9.82 11.45 -15.35
N SER A 156 10.76 10.81 -16.05
CA SER A 156 11.99 11.47 -16.50
C SER A 156 11.72 12.69 -17.41
N ARG A 157 10.61 12.66 -18.15
CA ARG A 157 10.21 13.76 -19.06
C ARG A 157 9.37 14.83 -18.35
N GLN A 158 8.58 14.44 -17.36
CA GLN A 158 7.70 15.34 -16.60
C GLN A 158 7.90 15.11 -15.11
N ARG A 159 8.77 15.90 -14.50
CA ARG A 159 9.03 15.84 -13.06
C ARG A 159 7.83 16.44 -12.31
N ARG A 160 7.32 15.69 -11.35
CA ARG A 160 6.23 16.13 -10.45
C ARG A 160 6.67 15.89 -9.01
N TYR A 161 6.68 16.96 -8.24
CA TYR A 161 6.93 16.92 -6.80
C TYR A 161 5.62 17.22 -6.07
N ILE A 162 5.24 16.37 -5.16
CA ILE A 162 4.04 16.51 -4.34
C ILE A 162 4.48 16.94 -2.95
N PRO A 163 4.13 18.16 -2.49
CA PRO A 163 4.40 18.61 -1.13
C PRO A 163 3.36 18.00 -0.17
N VAL A 164 3.61 16.77 0.28
CA VAL A 164 2.67 15.99 1.10
C VAL A 164 2.28 16.73 2.38
N HIS A 165 3.24 17.44 2.99
CA HIS A 165 3.03 18.26 4.19
C HIS A 165 2.07 19.45 3.98
N ARG A 166 1.81 19.86 2.72
CA ARG A 166 0.90 20.97 2.38
C ARG A 166 -0.50 20.53 1.98
N ILE A 167 -0.73 19.21 1.86
CA ILE A 167 -2.06 18.71 1.50
C ILE A 167 -2.99 18.91 2.71
N PRO A 168 -4.06 19.73 2.57
CA PRO A 168 -5.00 19.98 3.65
C PRO A 168 -5.83 18.72 3.90
N LEU A 169 -5.83 18.23 5.13
CA LEU A 169 -6.59 17.08 5.55
C LEU A 169 -6.93 17.23 7.03
N SER A 170 -8.23 17.17 7.37
CA SER A 170 -8.66 17.18 8.77
C SER A 170 -8.18 15.93 9.49
N GLU A 171 -8.11 15.99 10.81
CA GLU A 171 -7.67 14.84 11.62
C GLU A 171 -8.58 13.64 11.45
N GLU A 172 -9.88 13.85 11.39
CA GLU A 172 -10.89 12.79 11.14
C GLU A 172 -10.65 12.09 9.81
N LYS A 173 -10.51 12.87 8.71
CA LYS A 173 -10.21 12.33 7.39
C LYS A 173 -8.87 11.61 7.37
N ARG A 174 -7.88 12.10 8.09
CA ARG A 174 -6.55 11.48 8.17
C ARG A 174 -6.62 10.11 8.84
N LYS A 175 -7.34 9.99 9.95
CA LYS A 175 -7.53 8.71 10.67
C LYS A 175 -8.25 7.67 9.82
N SER A 176 -9.23 8.10 9.04
CA SER A 176 -10.04 7.21 8.18
C SER A 176 -9.48 7.01 6.77
N LEU A 177 -8.36 7.68 6.42
CA LEU A 177 -7.85 7.70 5.04
C LEU A 177 -7.40 6.34 4.54
N LEU A 178 -6.76 5.55 5.39
CA LEU A 178 -6.28 4.20 5.03
C LEU A 178 -7.45 3.26 4.78
N ALA A 179 -8.48 3.30 5.64
CA ALA A 179 -9.70 2.53 5.48
C ALA A 179 -10.46 2.93 4.21
N PHE A 180 -10.61 4.23 3.96
CA PHE A 180 -11.18 4.74 2.71
C PHE A 180 -10.43 4.23 1.49
N HIS A 181 -9.10 4.27 1.53
CA HIS A 181 -8.28 3.83 0.39
C HIS A 181 -8.41 2.33 0.16
N ALA A 182 -8.40 1.53 1.21
CA ALA A 182 -8.57 0.09 1.15
C ALA A 182 -9.94 -0.32 0.61
N ILE A 183 -11.02 0.26 1.12
CA ILE A 183 -12.39 -0.14 0.72
C ILE A 183 -12.73 0.31 -0.71
N THR A 184 -12.17 1.42 -1.17
CA THR A 184 -12.42 1.92 -2.53
C THR A 184 -11.53 1.27 -3.60
N GLY A 185 -10.67 0.36 -3.20
CA GLY A 185 -9.81 -0.43 -4.07
C GLY A 185 -8.35 0.02 -4.07
N CYS A 186 -7.46 -0.92 -3.82
CA CYS A 186 -6.01 -0.79 -3.85
C CYS A 186 -5.41 -2.03 -4.52
N ASP A 187 -4.11 -2.25 -4.37
CA ASP A 187 -3.46 -3.46 -4.91
C ASP A 187 -4.02 -4.77 -4.33
N MET A 188 -4.54 -4.73 -3.10
CA MET A 188 -5.03 -5.90 -2.36
C MET A 188 -6.54 -6.07 -2.40
N THR A 189 -7.27 -4.99 -2.63
CA THR A 189 -8.74 -4.99 -2.64
C THR A 189 -9.27 -4.61 -4.01
N SER A 190 -10.41 -5.17 -4.41
CA SER A 190 -11.05 -4.85 -5.67
C SER A 190 -11.66 -3.45 -5.66
N GLN A 191 -11.86 -2.89 -6.84
CA GLN A 191 -12.61 -1.65 -7.02
C GLN A 191 -14.08 -1.96 -7.26
N PHE A 192 -14.96 -1.07 -6.83
CA PHE A 192 -16.37 -1.12 -7.19
C PHE A 192 -16.53 -0.69 -8.66
N TYR A 193 -17.23 -1.51 -9.45
CA TYR A 193 -17.42 -1.25 -10.87
C TYR A 193 -18.16 0.07 -11.10
N GLY A 194 -17.62 0.91 -11.96
CA GLY A 194 -18.19 2.21 -12.31
C GLY A 194 -18.04 3.30 -11.25
N VAL A 195 -17.42 3.01 -10.10
CA VAL A 195 -17.19 3.96 -9.02
C VAL A 195 -15.72 4.36 -8.98
N GLY A 196 -15.41 5.56 -9.45
CA GLY A 196 -14.05 6.09 -9.39
C GLY A 196 -13.74 6.75 -8.03
N LYS A 197 -12.45 6.80 -7.65
CA LYS A 197 -11.99 7.40 -6.38
C LYS A 197 -12.42 8.88 -6.19
N VAL A 198 -12.61 9.63 -7.27
CA VAL A 198 -13.10 11.03 -7.19
C VAL A 198 -14.53 11.09 -6.68
N LEU A 199 -15.41 10.20 -7.14
CA LEU A 199 -16.78 10.11 -6.62
C LEU A 199 -16.77 9.60 -5.18
N ALA A 200 -16.00 8.55 -4.91
CA ALA A 200 -15.87 7.99 -3.58
C ALA A 200 -15.35 9.04 -2.57
N TRP A 201 -14.41 9.88 -2.98
CA TRP A 201 -13.89 10.95 -2.15
C TRP A 201 -14.96 11.96 -1.75
N LYS A 202 -15.85 12.35 -2.66
CA LYS A 202 -16.97 13.27 -2.34
C LYS A 202 -17.89 12.66 -1.28
N VAL A 203 -18.20 11.38 -1.38
CA VAL A 203 -19.02 10.69 -0.37
C VAL A 203 -18.29 10.62 0.97
N PHE A 204 -16.98 10.37 0.95
CA PHE A 204 -16.14 10.32 2.15
C PHE A 204 -16.01 11.69 2.82
N GLU A 205 -15.96 12.78 2.05
CA GLU A 205 -15.89 14.14 2.61
C GLU A 205 -17.09 14.49 3.48
N ASP A 206 -18.26 13.96 3.13
CA ASP A 206 -19.52 14.22 3.85
C ASP A 206 -19.72 13.31 5.08
N ALA A 207 -19.00 12.17 5.15
CA ALA A 207 -19.19 11.19 6.22
C ALA A 207 -17.89 10.39 6.49
N PRO A 208 -16.82 11.01 6.99
CA PRO A 208 -15.55 10.33 7.28
C PRO A 208 -15.65 9.36 8.46
N ASP A 209 -16.62 9.53 9.35
CA ASP A 209 -16.92 8.70 10.52
C ASP A 209 -17.39 7.29 10.16
N LEU A 210 -17.84 7.07 8.91
CA LEU A 210 -18.24 5.74 8.44
C LEU A 210 -17.09 4.73 8.42
N PHE A 211 -15.84 5.19 8.56
CA PHE A 211 -14.65 4.33 8.62
C PHE A 211 -13.99 4.30 9.98
N GLU A 212 -14.59 4.94 10.97
CA GLU A 212 -14.11 4.87 12.34
C GLU A 212 -14.01 3.42 12.78
N HIS A 213 -12.86 3.05 13.36
CA HIS A 213 -12.53 1.69 13.82
C HIS A 213 -12.31 0.61 12.73
N LEU A 214 -12.45 0.90 11.44
CA LEU A 214 -12.05 -0.05 10.41
C LEU A 214 -10.52 -0.17 10.38
N GLY A 215 -10.02 -1.40 10.57
CA GLY A 215 -8.58 -1.68 10.63
C GLY A 215 -7.97 -1.58 12.03
N GLU A 216 -8.77 -1.46 13.09
CA GLU A 216 -8.28 -1.51 14.48
C GLU A 216 -8.21 -2.94 15.00
N GLU A 217 -9.26 -3.74 14.74
CA GLU A 217 -9.37 -5.12 15.20
C GLU A 217 -9.51 -6.11 14.05
N SER A 218 -9.06 -7.36 14.29
CA SER A 218 -9.16 -8.44 13.30
C SER A 218 -10.62 -8.83 13.06
N GLN A 219 -11.43 -8.87 14.11
CA GLN A 219 -12.85 -9.15 13.99
C GLN A 219 -13.66 -7.85 13.90
N ILE A 220 -14.34 -7.68 12.78
CA ILE A 220 -15.13 -6.48 12.53
C ILE A 220 -16.42 -6.55 13.35
N SER A 221 -16.69 -5.52 14.14
CA SER A 221 -17.96 -5.41 14.86
C SER A 221 -19.12 -5.19 13.88
N ALA A 222 -20.33 -5.55 14.30
CA ALA A 222 -21.54 -5.35 13.49
C ALA A 222 -21.77 -3.87 13.14
N ASP A 223 -21.40 -2.94 14.04
CA ASP A 223 -21.52 -1.49 13.81
C ASP A 223 -20.57 -1.02 12.71
N VAL A 224 -19.29 -1.41 12.76
CA VAL A 224 -18.29 -1.08 11.74
C VAL A 224 -18.68 -1.65 10.38
N LEU A 225 -19.21 -2.89 10.36
CA LEU A 225 -19.70 -3.51 9.13
C LEU A 225 -20.88 -2.72 8.54
N ALA A 226 -21.87 -2.35 9.37
CA ALA A 226 -23.03 -1.58 8.94
C ALA A 226 -22.65 -0.19 8.41
N LYS A 227 -21.70 0.51 9.06
CA LYS A 227 -21.17 1.81 8.58
C LYS A 227 -20.49 1.67 7.23
N ALA A 228 -19.66 0.64 7.05
CA ALA A 228 -18.99 0.38 5.77
C ALA A 228 -20.01 0.01 4.66
N GLU A 229 -21.03 -0.76 4.97
CA GLU A 229 -22.13 -1.08 4.05
C GLU A 229 -22.91 0.17 3.62
N ALA A 230 -23.27 1.05 4.59
CA ALA A 230 -23.94 2.31 4.32
C ALA A 230 -23.11 3.22 3.41
N PHE A 231 -21.78 3.27 3.59
CA PHE A 231 -20.90 3.99 2.69
C PHE A 231 -21.00 3.46 1.26
N VAL A 232 -20.97 2.14 1.09
CA VAL A 232 -21.05 1.52 -0.25
C VAL A 232 -22.39 1.79 -0.90
N CYS A 233 -23.50 1.81 -0.16
CA CYS A 233 -24.80 2.26 -0.67
C CYS A 233 -24.71 3.67 -1.25
N LYS A 234 -24.09 4.60 -0.52
CA LYS A 234 -23.88 6.00 -0.98
C LYS A 234 -22.96 6.11 -2.19
N LEU A 235 -22.02 5.18 -2.39
CA LEU A 235 -21.18 5.16 -3.59
C LEU A 235 -22.00 4.93 -4.87
N TYR A 236 -23.03 4.07 -4.80
CA TYR A 236 -23.90 3.77 -5.93
C TYR A 236 -25.06 4.77 -6.07
N ASN A 237 -25.48 5.36 -4.97
CA ASN A 237 -26.56 6.35 -4.94
C ASN A 237 -26.28 7.39 -3.83
N PRO A 238 -25.56 8.49 -4.15
CA PRO A 238 -25.17 9.49 -3.15
C PRO A 238 -26.33 10.12 -2.35
N GLY A 239 -27.53 10.13 -2.91
CA GLY A 239 -28.73 10.65 -2.24
C GLY A 239 -29.52 9.61 -1.43
N THR A 240 -29.06 8.35 -1.36
CA THR A 240 -29.79 7.31 -0.67
C THR A 240 -29.78 7.46 0.85
N GLN A 241 -30.87 7.09 1.47
CA GLN A 241 -30.98 6.86 2.92
C GLN A 241 -30.92 5.34 3.24
N GLU A 242 -30.81 4.51 2.19
CA GLU A 242 -30.70 3.07 2.37
C GLU A 242 -29.31 2.71 2.90
N VAL A 243 -29.28 1.79 3.85
CA VAL A 243 -28.03 1.32 4.49
C VAL A 243 -27.77 -0.17 4.22
N GLU A 244 -28.75 -0.88 3.64
CA GLU A 244 -28.64 -2.30 3.29
C GLU A 244 -28.34 -2.45 1.79
N ILE A 245 -27.20 -3.00 1.46
CA ILE A 245 -26.73 -3.08 0.06
C ILE A 245 -27.65 -3.92 -0.84
N ASN A 246 -28.28 -4.97 -0.32
CA ASN A 246 -29.21 -5.80 -1.10
C ASN A 246 -30.47 -5.01 -1.47
N LYS A 247 -30.95 -4.10 -0.62
CA LYS A 247 -32.08 -3.20 -0.94
C LYS A 247 -31.69 -2.17 -1.98
N GLU A 248 -30.51 -1.54 -1.83
CA GLU A 248 -29.97 -0.61 -2.83
C GLU A 248 -29.74 -1.31 -4.18
N ARG A 249 -29.19 -2.54 -4.19
CA ARG A 249 -29.06 -3.38 -5.38
C ARG A 249 -30.40 -3.65 -6.06
N ALA A 250 -31.44 -4.03 -5.31
CA ALA A 250 -32.78 -4.27 -5.82
C ALA A 250 -33.41 -2.99 -6.41
N ALA A 251 -33.18 -1.83 -5.78
CA ALA A 251 -33.64 -0.54 -6.27
C ALA A 251 -32.90 -0.14 -7.56
N ALA A 252 -31.59 -0.33 -7.62
CA ALA A 252 -30.79 -0.08 -8.80
C ALA A 252 -31.21 -0.97 -9.99
N PHE A 253 -31.45 -2.25 -9.77
CA PHE A 253 -31.92 -3.19 -10.78
C PHE A 253 -33.26 -2.77 -11.38
N ARG A 254 -34.19 -2.30 -10.57
CA ARG A 254 -35.52 -1.83 -11.04
C ARG A 254 -35.44 -0.54 -11.85
N LYS A 255 -34.47 0.34 -11.53
CA LYS A 255 -34.35 1.67 -12.17
C LYS A 255 -33.50 1.65 -13.45
N SER A 256 -32.65 0.67 -13.64
CA SER A 256 -31.60 0.70 -14.66
C SER A 256 -31.53 -0.59 -15.46
N LYS A 257 -31.34 -0.44 -16.79
CA LYS A 257 -30.98 -1.54 -17.71
C LYS A 257 -29.45 -1.79 -17.74
N LYS A 258 -28.71 -1.36 -16.70
CA LYS A 258 -27.27 -1.56 -16.64
C LYS A 258 -26.94 -3.04 -16.49
N ASP A 259 -25.77 -3.43 -17.02
CA ASP A 259 -25.23 -4.77 -16.87
C ASP A 259 -25.13 -5.19 -15.38
N LEU A 260 -25.20 -6.48 -15.11
CA LEU A 260 -25.14 -7.03 -13.75
C LEU A 260 -23.86 -6.60 -13.01
N ASP A 261 -22.75 -6.46 -13.73
CA ASP A 261 -21.47 -6.03 -13.18
C ASP A 261 -21.48 -4.57 -12.70
N ALA A 262 -22.41 -3.76 -13.24
CA ALA A 262 -22.57 -2.35 -12.85
C ALA A 262 -23.54 -2.15 -11.68
N GLN A 263 -24.10 -3.23 -11.15
CA GLN A 263 -24.97 -3.19 -9.98
C GLN A 263 -24.13 -3.19 -8.68
N PRO A 264 -24.66 -2.67 -7.56
CA PRO A 264 -24.06 -2.87 -6.26
C PRO A 264 -23.73 -4.35 -5.99
N PRO A 265 -22.69 -4.70 -5.25
CA PRO A 265 -22.39 -6.09 -4.92
C PRO A 265 -23.53 -6.72 -4.09
N THR A 266 -23.56 -8.04 -4.01
CA THR A 266 -24.39 -8.73 -3.02
C THR A 266 -23.80 -8.51 -1.62
N GLN A 267 -24.64 -8.65 -0.58
CA GLN A 267 -24.18 -8.46 0.80
C GLN A 267 -23.04 -9.42 1.17
N ASP A 268 -23.11 -10.68 0.78
CA ASP A 268 -22.06 -11.67 1.06
C ASP A 268 -20.72 -11.27 0.40
N ALA A 269 -20.77 -10.83 -0.86
CA ALA A 269 -19.58 -10.36 -1.55
C ALA A 269 -19.01 -9.08 -0.92
N LEU A 270 -19.88 -8.17 -0.47
CA LEU A 270 -19.49 -6.95 0.21
C LEU A 270 -18.85 -7.24 1.57
N ILE A 271 -19.40 -8.15 2.37
CA ILE A 271 -18.81 -8.55 3.66
C ILE A 271 -17.38 -9.05 3.46
N LEU A 272 -17.14 -9.93 2.49
CA LEU A 272 -15.79 -10.40 2.18
C LEU A 272 -14.87 -9.26 1.75
N HIS A 273 -15.37 -8.33 0.95
CA HIS A 273 -14.60 -7.15 0.53
C HIS A 273 -14.24 -6.25 1.72
N ILE A 274 -15.16 -6.00 2.63
CA ILE A 274 -14.93 -5.20 3.84
C ILE A 274 -13.91 -5.90 4.75
N LYS A 275 -13.97 -7.21 4.90
CA LYS A 275 -12.99 -7.98 5.67
C LYS A 275 -11.57 -7.82 5.08
N TRP A 276 -11.42 -7.91 3.78
CA TRP A 276 -10.13 -7.67 3.13
C TRP A 276 -9.65 -6.22 3.28
N ALA A 277 -10.56 -5.25 3.18
CA ALA A 277 -10.23 -3.84 3.41
C ALA A 277 -9.80 -3.58 4.87
N ASN A 278 -10.47 -4.22 5.82
CA ASN A 278 -10.12 -4.17 7.25
C ASN A 278 -8.70 -4.70 7.47
N TYR A 279 -8.40 -5.89 6.97
CA TYR A 279 -7.08 -6.49 7.09
C TYR A 279 -5.98 -5.59 6.48
N GLN A 280 -6.20 -5.07 5.27
CA GLN A 280 -5.25 -4.19 4.63
C GLN A 280 -5.04 -2.89 5.42
N THR A 281 -6.11 -2.34 6.00
CA THR A 281 -6.03 -1.16 6.87
C THR A 281 -5.22 -1.45 8.12
N MET A 282 -5.39 -2.63 8.74
CA MET A 282 -4.58 -3.06 9.89
C MET A 282 -3.08 -3.12 9.55
N VAL A 283 -2.74 -3.69 8.38
CA VAL A 283 -1.35 -3.74 7.89
C VAL A 283 -0.77 -2.32 7.78
N TRP A 284 -1.53 -1.41 7.20
CA TRP A 284 -1.11 -0.03 6.96
C TRP A 284 -1.07 0.82 8.24
N ASN A 285 -2.00 0.61 9.18
CA ASN A 285 -1.97 1.27 10.50
C ASN A 285 -0.68 0.95 11.26
N LYS A 286 -0.16 -0.26 11.08
CA LYS A 286 1.07 -0.73 11.72
C LYS A 286 2.35 -0.50 10.88
N ALA A 287 2.28 0.33 9.84
CA ALA A 287 3.42 0.60 8.97
C ALA A 287 4.64 1.19 9.68
N LEU A 288 4.44 1.80 10.85
CA LEU A 288 5.52 2.35 11.67
C LEU A 288 6.17 1.30 12.61
N GLU A 289 5.58 0.12 12.76
CA GLU A 289 6.14 -0.98 13.57
C GLU A 289 7.07 -1.82 12.66
N PRO A 290 8.32 -2.09 13.06
CA PRO A 290 9.23 -2.88 12.21
C PRO A 290 8.77 -4.32 11.98
N CYS A 291 8.23 -4.95 13.04
CA CYS A 291 7.72 -6.32 13.01
C CYS A 291 6.32 -6.35 13.64
N PRO A 292 5.30 -5.90 12.90
CA PRO A 292 3.95 -5.81 13.43
C PRO A 292 3.36 -7.20 13.71
N SER A 293 2.73 -7.36 14.87
CA SER A 293 1.89 -8.53 15.12
C SER A 293 0.58 -8.38 14.38
N LEU A 294 0.41 -9.15 13.34
CA LEU A 294 -0.81 -9.20 12.52
C LEU A 294 -1.48 -10.57 12.66
N PRO A 295 -2.82 -10.65 12.69
CA PRO A 295 -3.53 -11.91 12.59
C PRO A 295 -3.25 -12.56 11.23
N LYS A 296 -3.52 -13.84 11.10
CA LYS A 296 -3.53 -14.45 9.77
C LYS A 296 -4.75 -13.96 9.00
N PRO A 297 -4.62 -13.80 7.68
CA PRO A 297 -5.74 -13.32 6.85
C PRO A 297 -7.00 -14.18 6.92
N GLU A 298 -6.83 -15.49 7.13
CA GLU A 298 -7.92 -16.43 7.31
C GLU A 298 -8.68 -16.27 8.64
N ASP A 299 -8.08 -15.59 9.62
CA ASP A 299 -8.65 -15.36 10.95
C ASP A 299 -9.31 -13.95 11.07
N SER A 300 -9.38 -13.18 9.97
CA SER A 300 -9.84 -11.78 9.94
C SER A 300 -11.20 -11.60 9.27
#